data_1b3e1e87f92be46f57ada86257cfcf5f
#
_entry.id   1b3e1e87f92be46f57ada86257cfcf5f
#
_cell.length_a   1.000
_cell.length_b   1.000
_cell.length_c   1.000
_cell.angle_alpha   90.00
_cell.angle_beta   90.00
_cell.angle_gamma   90.00
#
_symmetry.space_group_name_H-M   'P 1'
#
loop_
_entity.id
_entity.type
_entity.pdbx_description
1 polymer ?
#
loop_
_entity_poly.entity_id
_entity_poly.type
_entity_poly.pdbx_seq_one_letter_code
_entity_poly.pdbx_strand_id
1 'polypeptide(L)'
;MGSTLTNIFRLGLKELRSLYADPVLLILMLYTFTVAIYEVAQNVRMEVEDAAIAIVDEDHSQLSHRLADAFLMPQFKPAVEIAAGHVDAALENGEYIFVLTIPPHFERDLLAGRKPGLQLDVDATAMSLAGNGAVYIENIALREI
;
A
#
# COMPACT_ATOMS: atom_id res chain seq x y z
N MET A 1 -21.26 37.46 -26.08
CA MET A 1 -20.80 36.45 -25.06
C MET A 1 -21.78 36.30 -23.88
N GLY A 2 -22.62 37.27 -23.52
CA GLY A 2 -23.57 37.17 -22.41
C GLY A 2 -24.72 36.16 -22.61
N SER A 3 -25.20 35.99 -23.85
CA SER A 3 -26.33 35.12 -24.15
C SER A 3 -26.02 33.61 -23.96
N THR A 4 -24.77 33.17 -24.22
CA THR A 4 -24.35 31.77 -24.09
C THR A 4 -24.27 31.36 -22.62
N LEU A 5 -23.71 32.19 -21.76
CA LEU A 5 -23.62 31.94 -20.32
C LEU A 5 -25.03 31.90 -19.68
N THR A 6 -25.92 32.82 -20.08
CA THR A 6 -27.29 32.82 -19.59
C THR A 6 -28.06 31.58 -20.03
N ASN A 7 -27.82 31.08 -21.25
CA ASN A 7 -28.45 29.87 -21.76
C ASN A 7 -27.93 28.65 -21.05
N ILE A 8 -26.61 28.54 -20.79
CA ILE A 8 -26.00 27.46 -20.02
C ILE A 8 -26.59 27.43 -18.60
N PHE A 9 -26.66 28.57 -17.94
CA PHE A 9 -27.23 28.66 -16.59
C PHE A 9 -28.71 28.27 -16.56
N ARG A 10 -29.52 28.72 -17.50
CA ARG A 10 -30.94 28.33 -17.61
C ARG A 10 -31.12 26.84 -17.89
N LEU A 11 -30.25 26.28 -18.74
CA LEU A 11 -30.27 24.87 -19.04
C LEU A 11 -29.91 24.05 -17.78
N GLY A 12 -28.85 24.43 -17.07
CA GLY A 12 -28.45 23.79 -15.82
C GLY A 12 -29.54 23.84 -14.75
N LEU A 13 -30.23 24.99 -14.62
CA LEU A 13 -31.34 25.14 -13.66
C LEU A 13 -32.54 24.28 -14.05
N LYS A 14 -32.83 24.15 -15.35
CA LYS A 14 -33.87 23.27 -15.87
C LYS A 14 -33.56 21.79 -15.54
N GLU A 15 -32.32 21.33 -15.79
CA GLU A 15 -31.88 19.98 -15.50
C GLU A 15 -31.95 19.69 -14.00
N LEU A 16 -31.49 20.63 -13.17
CA LEU A 16 -31.56 20.51 -11.71
C LEU A 16 -33.01 20.39 -11.22
N ARG A 17 -33.93 21.15 -11.83
CA ARG A 17 -35.36 21.10 -11.49
C ARG A 17 -36.02 19.80 -11.97
N SER A 18 -35.59 19.28 -13.12
CA SER A 18 -36.01 17.97 -13.62
C SER A 18 -35.58 16.85 -12.70
N LEU A 19 -34.31 16.91 -12.19
CA LEU A 19 -33.77 15.99 -11.21
C LEU A 19 -34.61 16.00 -9.90
N TYR A 20 -34.94 17.20 -9.42
CA TYR A 20 -35.75 17.37 -8.21
C TYR A 20 -37.20 16.89 -8.38
N ALA A 21 -37.70 16.89 -9.61
CA ALA A 21 -39.06 16.43 -9.93
C ALA A 21 -39.18 14.90 -10.08
N ASP A 22 -38.04 14.19 -10.15
CA ASP A 22 -37.99 12.74 -10.25
C ASP A 22 -37.53 12.13 -8.92
N PRO A 23 -38.45 11.72 -8.05
CA PRO A 23 -38.10 11.15 -6.74
C PRO A 23 -37.37 9.80 -6.85
N VAL A 24 -37.61 9.03 -7.93
CA VAL A 24 -36.92 7.75 -8.13
C VAL A 24 -35.45 7.97 -8.39
N LEU A 25 -35.11 8.96 -9.24
CA LEU A 25 -33.74 9.30 -9.58
C LEU A 25 -32.99 9.89 -8.37
N LEU A 26 -33.68 10.74 -7.56
CA LEU A 26 -33.11 11.24 -6.31
C LEU A 26 -32.80 10.14 -5.31
N ILE A 27 -33.73 9.21 -5.11
CA ILE A 27 -33.52 8.08 -4.19
C ILE A 27 -32.38 7.18 -4.69
N LEU A 28 -32.34 6.89 -5.99
CA LEU A 28 -31.29 6.10 -6.60
C LEU A 28 -29.91 6.77 -6.45
N MET A 29 -29.86 8.08 -6.70
CA MET A 29 -28.64 8.87 -6.54
C MET A 29 -28.18 8.87 -5.09
N LEU A 30 -29.07 9.15 -4.14
CA LEU A 30 -28.77 9.15 -2.71
C LEU A 30 -28.28 7.76 -2.25
N TYR A 31 -28.98 6.71 -2.66
CA TYR A 31 -28.62 5.32 -2.37
C TYR A 31 -27.25 4.99 -2.93
N THR A 32 -27.01 5.27 -4.22
CA THR A 32 -25.74 4.96 -4.87
C THR A 32 -24.56 5.70 -4.21
N PHE A 33 -24.71 7.00 -3.93
CA PHE A 33 -23.66 7.75 -3.25
C PHE A 33 -23.43 7.27 -1.82
N THR A 34 -24.51 6.97 -1.06
CA THR A 34 -24.39 6.49 0.32
C THR A 34 -23.72 5.11 0.36
N VAL A 35 -24.19 4.18 -0.49
CA VAL A 35 -23.60 2.84 -0.56
C VAL A 35 -22.17 2.89 -1.08
N ALA A 36 -21.89 3.66 -2.15
CA ALA A 36 -20.55 3.77 -2.68
C ALA A 36 -19.56 4.37 -1.67
N ILE A 37 -19.98 5.42 -0.96
CA ILE A 37 -19.12 6.03 0.09
C ILE A 37 -18.94 5.06 1.25
N TYR A 38 -19.97 4.36 1.66
CA TYR A 38 -19.90 3.39 2.74
C TYR A 38 -18.98 2.21 2.38
N GLU A 39 -19.16 1.63 1.20
CA GLU A 39 -18.30 0.54 0.69
C GLU A 39 -16.85 0.97 0.57
N VAL A 40 -16.59 2.15 0.00
CA VAL A 40 -15.23 2.69 -0.08
C VAL A 40 -14.66 2.91 1.31
N ALA A 41 -15.41 3.50 2.24
CA ALA A 41 -14.95 3.74 3.60
C ALA A 41 -14.69 2.46 4.40
N GLN A 42 -15.43 1.38 4.13
CA GLN A 42 -15.22 0.08 4.77
C GLN A 42 -14.10 -0.73 4.11
N ASN A 43 -13.98 -0.64 2.77
CA ASN A 43 -13.02 -1.41 2.01
C ASN A 43 -11.65 -0.72 1.82
N VAL A 44 -11.53 0.56 2.18
CA VAL A 44 -10.24 1.30 2.21
C VAL A 44 -9.41 0.96 3.46
N ARG A 45 -9.81 -0.03 4.24
CA ARG A 45 -8.86 -0.73 5.10
C ARG A 45 -7.97 -1.63 4.22
N MET A 46 -7.15 -1.00 3.40
CA MET A 46 -5.93 -1.62 2.88
C MET A 46 -4.89 -1.65 4.02
N GLU A 47 -5.31 -2.11 5.18
CA GLU A 47 -4.39 -2.47 6.23
C GLU A 47 -3.68 -3.72 5.75
N VAL A 48 -2.36 -3.67 5.74
CA VAL A 48 -1.53 -4.84 5.54
C VAL A 48 -1.78 -5.72 6.76
N GLU A 49 -2.53 -6.80 6.58
CA GLU A 49 -2.78 -7.80 7.61
C GLU A 49 -2.26 -9.14 7.11
N ASP A 50 -1.53 -9.84 7.96
CA ASP A 50 -0.98 -11.18 7.68
C ASP A 50 -0.15 -11.28 6.39
N ALA A 51 0.51 -10.20 5.98
CA ALA A 51 1.35 -10.23 4.79
C ALA A 51 2.55 -11.14 4.99
N ALA A 52 2.76 -12.05 4.04
CA ALA A 52 3.94 -12.89 4.03
C ALA A 52 5.16 -12.06 3.60
N ILE A 53 6.16 -11.96 4.48
CA ILE A 53 7.42 -11.28 4.23
C ILE A 53 8.58 -12.26 4.35
N ALA A 54 9.52 -12.20 3.41
CA ALA A 54 10.80 -12.86 3.51
C ALA A 54 11.94 -11.84 3.62
N ILE A 55 13.05 -12.27 4.19
CA ILE A 55 14.25 -11.46 4.35
C ILE A 55 15.44 -12.20 3.74
N VAL A 56 16.19 -11.49 2.92
CA VAL A 56 17.52 -11.91 2.47
C VAL A 56 18.53 -11.13 3.30
N ASP A 57 19.12 -11.77 4.28
CA ASP A 57 20.15 -11.17 5.13
C ASP A 57 21.54 -11.55 4.61
N GLU A 58 22.23 -10.60 3.98
CA GLU A 58 23.61 -10.76 3.54
C GLU A 58 24.60 -10.07 4.49
N ASP A 59 24.10 -9.36 5.52
CA ASP A 59 24.93 -8.67 6.51
C ASP A 59 25.22 -9.53 7.73
N HIS A 60 24.28 -10.36 8.15
CA HIS A 60 24.38 -11.24 9.32
C HIS A 60 24.83 -10.50 10.59
N SER A 61 24.39 -9.25 10.75
CA SER A 61 24.74 -8.38 11.88
C SER A 61 23.68 -8.42 12.99
N GLN A 62 23.96 -7.77 14.12
CA GLN A 62 22.95 -7.59 15.14
C GLN A 62 21.80 -6.70 14.67
N LEU A 63 22.10 -5.72 13.84
CA LEU A 63 21.10 -4.81 13.28
C LEU A 63 20.20 -5.54 12.28
N SER A 64 20.75 -6.39 11.40
CA SER A 64 19.95 -7.14 10.44
C SER A 64 18.98 -8.10 11.13
N HIS A 65 19.42 -8.80 12.19
CA HIS A 65 18.54 -9.66 12.99
C HIS A 65 17.42 -8.86 13.68
N ARG A 66 17.75 -7.71 14.30
CA ARG A 66 16.71 -6.85 14.91
C ARG A 66 15.70 -6.36 13.88
N LEU A 67 16.19 -6.02 12.70
CA LEU A 67 15.33 -5.59 11.59
C LEU A 67 14.39 -6.72 11.16
N ALA A 68 14.89 -7.95 11.07
CA ALA A 68 14.09 -9.14 10.77
C ALA A 68 13.01 -9.39 11.85
N ASP A 69 13.38 -9.27 13.11
CA ASP A 69 12.48 -9.49 14.25
C ASP A 69 11.46 -8.36 14.44
N ALA A 70 11.64 -7.21 13.80
CA ALA A 70 10.72 -6.08 13.91
C ALA A 70 9.42 -6.25 13.09
N PHE A 71 9.40 -7.19 12.13
CA PHE A 71 8.21 -7.48 11.34
C PHE A 71 7.27 -8.43 12.12
N LEU A 72 6.25 -7.85 12.74
CA LEU A 72 5.35 -8.55 13.67
C LEU A 72 3.89 -8.45 13.21
N MET A 73 3.08 -9.36 13.77
CA MET A 73 1.62 -9.29 13.66
C MET A 73 1.07 -7.98 14.28
N PRO A 74 -0.05 -7.44 13.81
CA PRO A 74 -0.96 -8.03 12.81
C PRO A 74 -0.59 -7.76 11.34
N GLN A 75 0.39 -6.89 11.07
CA GLN A 75 0.68 -6.44 9.70
C GLN A 75 1.42 -7.53 8.90
N PHE A 76 2.41 -8.17 9.51
CA PHE A 76 3.24 -9.17 8.85
C PHE A 76 3.19 -10.49 9.59
N LYS A 77 3.25 -11.58 8.85
CA LYS A 77 3.61 -12.88 9.41
C LYS A 77 5.07 -12.82 9.87
N PRO A 78 5.48 -13.71 10.81
CA PRO A 78 6.88 -13.79 11.17
C PRO A 78 7.75 -13.88 9.93
N ALA A 79 8.76 -13.02 9.84
CA ALA A 79 9.65 -12.97 8.69
C ALA A 79 10.41 -14.29 8.55
N VAL A 80 10.57 -14.75 7.31
CA VAL A 80 11.30 -15.97 7.00
C VAL A 80 12.57 -15.60 6.24
N GLU A 81 13.71 -16.09 6.69
CA GLU A 81 14.96 -15.89 5.98
C GLU A 81 15.06 -16.83 4.77
N ILE A 82 15.37 -16.25 3.61
CA ILE A 82 15.57 -16.99 2.35
C ILE A 82 16.91 -16.60 1.70
N ALA A 83 17.45 -17.48 0.88
CA ALA A 83 18.65 -17.19 0.12
C ALA A 83 18.34 -16.25 -1.06
N ALA A 84 19.28 -15.36 -1.41
CA ALA A 84 19.14 -14.40 -2.51
C ALA A 84 18.74 -15.05 -3.86
N GLY A 85 19.24 -16.23 -4.15
CA GLY A 85 18.90 -16.96 -5.37
C GLY A 85 17.47 -17.52 -5.44
N HIS A 86 16.68 -17.43 -4.37
CA HIS A 86 15.29 -17.89 -4.33
C HIS A 86 14.25 -16.78 -4.41
N VAL A 87 14.67 -15.52 -4.43
CA VAL A 87 13.77 -14.34 -4.40
C VAL A 87 12.78 -14.36 -5.56
N ASP A 88 13.28 -14.49 -6.79
CA ASP A 88 12.42 -14.46 -7.99
C ASP A 88 11.40 -15.61 -7.96
N ALA A 89 11.84 -16.82 -7.66
CA ALA A 89 10.96 -17.99 -7.60
C ALA A 89 9.91 -17.86 -6.48
N ALA A 90 10.27 -17.32 -5.34
CA ALA A 90 9.39 -17.14 -4.20
C ALA A 90 8.30 -16.09 -4.47
N LEU A 91 8.64 -14.99 -5.17
CA LEU A 91 7.70 -13.97 -5.61
C LEU A 91 6.79 -14.49 -6.74
N GLU A 92 7.37 -15.13 -7.77
CA GLU A 92 6.59 -15.70 -8.88
C GLU A 92 5.59 -16.77 -8.44
N ASN A 93 5.95 -17.58 -7.43
CA ASN A 93 5.05 -18.58 -6.85
C ASN A 93 4.04 -18.00 -5.86
N GLY A 94 4.13 -16.71 -5.53
CA GLY A 94 3.25 -16.07 -4.53
C GLY A 94 3.45 -16.57 -3.11
N GLU A 95 4.63 -17.11 -2.78
CA GLU A 95 4.96 -17.56 -1.43
C GLU A 95 5.08 -16.40 -0.45
N TYR A 96 5.64 -15.28 -0.92
CA TYR A 96 5.78 -14.03 -0.19
C TYR A 96 5.26 -12.86 -1.01
N ILE A 97 4.72 -11.87 -0.32
CA ILE A 97 4.27 -10.61 -0.92
C ILE A 97 5.43 -9.61 -0.97
N PHE A 98 6.29 -9.67 0.04
CA PHE A 98 7.42 -8.77 0.20
C PHE A 98 8.70 -9.57 0.44
N VAL A 99 9.78 -9.15 -0.19
CA VAL A 99 11.13 -9.65 0.10
C VAL A 99 12.02 -8.45 0.37
N LEU A 100 12.56 -8.37 1.58
CA LEU A 100 13.49 -7.32 2.00
C LEU A 100 14.91 -7.85 1.95
N THR A 101 15.75 -7.27 1.12
CA THR A 101 17.17 -7.61 1.03
C THR A 101 18.01 -6.59 1.80
N ILE A 102 18.78 -7.12 2.75
CA ILE A 102 19.75 -6.37 3.55
C ILE A 102 21.14 -6.62 2.95
N PRO A 103 21.80 -5.61 2.36
CA PRO A 103 23.05 -5.80 1.67
C PRO A 103 24.21 -6.10 2.64
N PRO A 104 25.31 -6.71 2.17
CA PRO A 104 26.46 -6.99 2.99
C PRO A 104 27.09 -5.68 3.52
N HIS A 105 27.56 -5.72 4.76
CA HIS A 105 28.17 -4.59 5.47
C HIS A 105 27.21 -3.44 5.80
N PHE A 106 25.90 -3.70 5.84
CA PHE A 106 24.86 -2.71 6.12
C PHE A 106 25.10 -1.98 7.46
N GLU A 107 25.22 -2.72 8.57
CA GLU A 107 25.47 -2.13 9.89
C GLU A 107 26.77 -1.36 9.94
N ARG A 108 27.84 -1.93 9.40
CA ARG A 108 29.16 -1.29 9.35
C ARG A 108 29.12 0.05 8.60
N ASP A 109 28.43 0.08 7.49
CA ASP A 109 28.35 1.26 6.64
C ASP A 109 27.51 2.35 7.28
N LEU A 110 26.43 1.94 7.96
CA LEU A 110 25.60 2.83 8.74
C LEU A 110 26.37 3.47 9.89
N LEU A 111 27.11 2.68 10.68
CA LEU A 111 27.94 3.16 11.77
C LEU A 111 29.08 4.07 11.29
N ALA A 112 29.54 3.90 10.05
CA ALA A 112 30.52 4.78 9.40
C ALA A 112 29.91 6.08 8.84
N GLY A 113 28.60 6.34 9.08
CA GLY A 113 27.90 7.52 8.57
C GLY A 113 27.58 7.47 7.08
N ARG A 114 27.71 6.30 6.45
CA ARG A 114 27.26 6.06 5.09
C ARG A 114 25.74 5.79 5.10
N LYS A 115 25.11 5.84 3.94
CA LYS A 115 23.68 5.59 3.77
C LYS A 115 23.48 4.35 2.90
N PRO A 116 23.68 3.14 3.44
CA PRO A 116 23.41 1.94 2.68
C PRO A 116 21.90 1.85 2.38
N GLY A 117 21.53 1.37 1.19
CA GLY A 117 20.14 1.18 0.81
C GLY A 117 19.67 -0.23 1.16
N LEU A 118 18.42 -0.35 1.60
CA LEU A 118 17.68 -1.61 1.63
C LEU A 118 16.95 -1.78 0.29
N GLN A 119 16.86 -3.00 -0.22
CA GLN A 119 16.07 -3.29 -1.40
C GLN A 119 14.79 -4.00 -0.96
N LEU A 120 13.67 -3.56 -1.50
CA LEU A 120 12.36 -4.17 -1.28
C LEU A 120 11.81 -4.65 -2.62
N ASP A 121 11.65 -5.94 -2.77
CA ASP A 121 10.99 -6.56 -3.90
C ASP A 121 9.55 -6.92 -3.50
N VAL A 122 8.61 -6.70 -4.41
CA VAL A 122 7.17 -6.86 -4.15
C VAL A 122 6.55 -7.70 -5.25
N ASP A 123 5.70 -8.64 -4.86
CA ASP A 123 4.90 -9.41 -5.81
C ASP A 123 4.01 -8.49 -6.65
N ALA A 124 4.20 -8.51 -7.97
CA ALA A 124 3.47 -7.68 -8.93
C ALA A 124 1.96 -7.95 -8.93
N THR A 125 1.51 -9.10 -8.46
CA THR A 125 0.08 -9.44 -8.37
C THR A 125 -0.59 -8.84 -7.14
N ALA A 126 0.19 -8.49 -6.10
CA ALA A 126 -0.28 -7.92 -4.84
C ALA A 126 -0.31 -6.38 -4.84
N MET A 127 -0.57 -5.74 -5.98
CA MET A 127 -0.47 -4.26 -6.17
C MET A 127 -1.28 -3.44 -5.15
N SER A 128 -2.41 -3.96 -4.66
CA SER A 128 -3.22 -3.28 -3.64
C SER A 128 -2.53 -3.18 -2.28
N LEU A 129 -1.67 -4.14 -1.96
CA LEU A 129 -0.88 -4.19 -0.72
C LEU A 129 0.49 -3.51 -0.89
N ALA A 130 1.00 -3.46 -2.13
CA ALA A 130 2.34 -2.99 -2.45
C ALA A 130 2.61 -1.56 -1.95
N GLY A 131 1.67 -0.64 -2.17
CA GLY A 131 1.83 0.76 -1.80
C GLY A 131 1.88 0.98 -0.28
N ASN A 132 0.91 0.44 0.44
CA ASN A 132 0.84 0.60 1.89
C ASN A 132 1.88 -0.25 2.62
N GLY A 133 2.12 -1.48 2.14
CA GLY A 133 3.11 -2.39 2.70
C GLY A 133 4.52 -1.82 2.65
N ALA A 134 4.92 -1.22 1.52
CA ALA A 134 6.22 -0.58 1.39
C ALA A 134 6.43 0.55 2.41
N VAL A 135 5.40 1.39 2.63
CA VAL A 135 5.45 2.46 3.64
C VAL A 135 5.58 1.90 5.06
N TYR A 136 4.88 0.80 5.37
CA TYR A 136 5.01 0.14 6.68
C TYR A 136 6.42 -0.42 6.88
N ILE A 137 6.97 -1.10 5.87
CA ILE A 137 8.32 -1.67 5.90
C ILE A 137 9.36 -0.55 6.07
N GLU A 138 9.24 0.54 5.32
CA GLU A 138 10.12 1.71 5.46
C GLU A 138 10.05 2.31 6.87
N ASN A 139 8.87 2.48 7.43
CA ASN A 139 8.70 3.02 8.78
C ASN A 139 9.27 2.09 9.86
N ILE A 140 9.14 0.77 9.70
CA ILE A 140 9.74 -0.21 10.62
C ILE A 140 11.27 -0.11 10.52
N ALA A 141 11.81 -0.15 9.29
CA ALA A 141 13.24 -0.05 9.06
C ALA A 141 13.84 1.24 9.66
N LEU A 142 13.18 2.39 9.46
CA LEU A 142 13.64 3.68 10.00
C LEU A 142 13.59 3.78 11.53
N ARG A 143 12.83 2.93 12.20
CA ARG A 143 12.79 2.90 13.67
C ARG A 143 13.90 2.05 14.28
N GLU A 144 14.40 1.08 13.54
CA GLU A 144 15.45 0.17 14.00
C GLU A 144 16.85 0.70 13.68
N ILE A 145 16.97 1.61 12.72
CA ILE A 145 18.21 2.29 12.32
C ILE A 145 18.44 3.54 13.17
#